data_e6e34bb32d27c035a795f470a44714ca
#
_entry.id   e6e34bb32d27c035a795f470a44714ca
#
_cell.length_a   1.000
_cell.length_b   1.000
_cell.length_c   1.000
_cell.angle_alpha   90.00
_cell.angle_beta   90.00
_cell.angle_gamma   90.00
#
_symmetry.space_group_name_H-M   'P 1'
#
loop_
_entity.id
_entity.type
_entity.pdbx_description
1 polymer ?
#
loop_
_entity_poly.entity_id
_entity_poly.type
_entity_poly.pdbx_seq_one_letter_code
_entity_poly.pdbx_strand_id
1 'polypeptide(L)'
;MMITETGCRKERRFMNFSGAYGRMMRIVWLITLSLVGACFAEPVGMPASPMPVANSFPSGRLNVGIQFSEQQSESFGDILIPLYQRRNTLLFINPRGSWNDDESRECSVGLGARHLFAGKNMIVGANLFYDRQNTTLDNTFNQAGLGLEWLSEWVDARLNVYLPEQRDKNADDYVVTTATTQEHSEYWYAPAAQGHVISQYGYETTDSYSVSTLHHYQTAERGMDGFDAEIGSLLILPFIRNYADIKAFVGLYQYNAEYGDGISGMKARLEIRPLPAVYLDAGWVEDEELVGSQYSIGVRATVPFDLVRLSRGHNPFAGALAGFKPGVGGIPFASRLTEMVMRDLHVRTEVLDPVEVVADRRMLEKKLFDHDRRDFIEIIASDVTFVDGDNVSGLENGTWENPFRQMNAGVQNAIGSMVYVSPAAGPYLENVVLRQGLTLWGSGVPLQGPHGAFGGTVYPVVNGGGKGPVITLANDVRVTGFELVQPAGSLLSSPVILGEDVSGVTISQN
;
A
#
# COMPACT_ATOMS: atom_id res chain seq x y z
N MET A 1 -4.07 20.88 6.70
CA MET A 1 -3.73 19.44 6.69
C MET A 1 -2.81 19.22 5.50
N MET A 2 -1.52 19.39 5.71
CA MET A 2 -0.50 19.11 4.70
C MET A 2 0.06 17.73 4.99
N ILE A 3 -0.22 16.77 4.11
CA ILE A 3 0.37 15.43 4.15
C ILE A 3 1.67 15.53 3.36
N THR A 4 2.79 15.59 4.04
CA THR A 4 4.10 15.40 3.40
C THR A 4 4.44 13.93 3.48
N GLU A 5 4.17 13.21 2.39
CA GLU A 5 4.73 11.88 2.16
C GLU A 5 6.23 12.00 1.90
N THR A 6 7.03 11.80 2.92
CA THR A 6 8.42 11.46 2.75
C THR A 6 8.53 9.94 2.65
N GLY A 7 8.15 9.40 1.50
CA GLY A 7 8.47 8.04 1.12
C GLY A 7 9.98 7.90 0.99
N CYS A 8 10.60 7.21 1.93
CA CYS A 8 11.95 6.71 1.74
C CYS A 8 11.89 5.60 0.69
N ARG A 9 11.85 6.00 -0.59
CA ARG A 9 12.13 5.11 -1.70
C ARG A 9 13.56 4.63 -1.46
N LYS A 10 13.71 3.36 -1.09
CA LYS A 10 14.99 2.67 -1.26
C LYS A 10 15.41 2.90 -2.71
N GLU A 11 16.32 3.83 -2.93
CA GLU A 11 16.93 3.98 -4.25
C GLU A 11 17.41 2.57 -4.62
N ARG A 12 16.77 1.96 -5.60
CA ARG A 12 17.37 0.84 -6.30
C ARG A 12 18.70 1.38 -6.81
N ARG A 13 19.77 1.01 -6.13
CA ARG A 13 21.11 1.19 -6.68
C ARG A 13 21.09 0.46 -8.00
N PHE A 14 21.01 1.21 -9.07
CA PHE A 14 21.48 0.74 -10.37
C PHE A 14 22.96 0.43 -10.17
N MET A 15 23.25 -0.78 -9.67
CA MET A 15 24.61 -1.29 -9.71
C MET A 15 24.97 -1.43 -11.17
N ASN A 16 26.05 -0.74 -11.53
CA ASN A 16 26.70 -0.86 -12.81
C ASN A 16 27.08 -2.32 -13.08
N PHE A 17 26.19 -3.06 -13.75
CA PHE A 17 26.33 -4.48 -14.11
C PHE A 17 27.36 -4.76 -15.20
N SER A 18 28.29 -3.84 -15.47
CA SER A 18 29.33 -4.03 -16.50
C SER A 18 30.39 -5.10 -16.15
N GLY A 19 30.45 -5.59 -14.91
CA GLY A 19 31.60 -6.43 -14.49
C GLY A 19 31.39 -7.94 -14.55
N ALA A 20 30.26 -8.48 -14.05
CA ALA A 20 30.03 -9.94 -13.96
C ALA A 20 29.23 -10.47 -15.15
N TYR A 21 28.19 -9.75 -15.53
CA TYR A 21 27.31 -10.10 -16.65
C TYR A 21 28.06 -9.99 -17.99
N GLY A 22 28.88 -8.96 -18.13
CA GLY A 22 29.77 -8.81 -19.30
C GLY A 22 30.82 -9.92 -19.42
N ARG A 23 31.23 -10.56 -18.31
CA ARG A 23 32.15 -11.71 -18.35
C ARG A 23 31.40 -13.00 -18.66
N MET A 24 30.20 -13.20 -18.13
CA MET A 24 29.37 -14.38 -18.38
C MET A 24 28.80 -14.36 -19.81
N MET A 25 28.33 -13.22 -20.30
CA MET A 25 27.96 -13.01 -21.70
C MET A 25 29.15 -13.27 -22.64
N ARG A 26 30.37 -12.82 -22.29
CA ARG A 26 31.59 -13.11 -23.07
C ARG A 26 31.94 -14.60 -23.05
N ILE A 27 31.71 -15.30 -21.96
CA ILE A 27 31.95 -16.75 -21.87
C ILE A 27 30.93 -17.51 -22.71
N VAL A 28 29.65 -17.15 -22.64
CA VAL A 28 28.59 -17.76 -23.47
C VAL A 28 28.79 -17.39 -24.94
N TRP A 29 29.16 -16.13 -25.26
CA TRP A 29 29.56 -15.70 -26.61
C TRP A 29 30.84 -16.39 -27.09
N LEU A 30 31.83 -16.59 -26.24
CA LEU A 30 33.05 -17.30 -26.58
C LEU A 30 32.79 -18.80 -26.78
N ILE A 31 31.91 -19.40 -26.02
CA ILE A 31 31.49 -20.81 -26.21
C ILE A 31 30.66 -20.94 -27.49
N THR A 32 29.71 -20.04 -27.76
CA THR A 32 28.94 -20.02 -29.01
C THR A 32 29.82 -19.67 -30.22
N LEU A 33 30.71 -18.66 -30.14
CA LEU A 33 31.65 -18.35 -31.18
C LEU A 33 32.73 -19.42 -31.35
N SER A 34 33.20 -20.05 -30.27
CA SER A 34 34.16 -21.18 -30.38
C SER A 34 33.50 -22.39 -30.99
N LEU A 35 32.22 -22.68 -30.71
CA LEU A 35 31.45 -23.72 -31.39
C LEU A 35 31.17 -23.34 -32.83
N VAL A 36 30.85 -22.09 -33.13
CA VAL A 36 30.66 -21.60 -34.51
C VAL A 36 32.03 -21.47 -35.23
N GLY A 37 33.05 -20.96 -34.56
CA GLY A 37 34.41 -20.87 -35.13
C GLY A 37 35.05 -22.22 -35.41
N ALA A 38 34.81 -23.21 -34.57
CA ALA A 38 35.22 -24.58 -34.84
C ALA A 38 34.48 -25.22 -36.04
N CYS A 39 33.31 -24.65 -36.43
CA CYS A 39 32.57 -25.04 -37.60
C CYS A 39 33.18 -24.52 -38.92
N PHE A 40 33.98 -23.45 -38.89
CA PHE A 40 34.61 -22.85 -40.07
C PHE A 40 36.06 -23.28 -40.28
N ALA A 41 36.66 -24.05 -39.35
CA ALA A 41 37.95 -24.68 -39.59
C ALA A 41 37.75 -25.93 -40.42
N GLU A 42 38.02 -25.86 -41.71
CA GLU A 42 38.00 -27.01 -42.61
C GLU A 42 38.91 -28.13 -42.09
N PRO A 43 38.37 -29.32 -41.77
CA PRO A 43 39.23 -30.52 -41.63
C PRO A 43 39.53 -31.06 -43.03
N VAL A 44 40.77 -31.05 -43.39
CA VAL A 44 41.34 -31.75 -44.55
C VAL A 44 40.84 -33.22 -44.54
N GLY A 45 40.19 -33.60 -45.61
CA GLY A 45 39.73 -34.85 -46.09
C GLY A 45 39.91 -36.12 -45.24
N MET A 46 38.80 -36.60 -44.69
CA MET A 46 38.55 -38.01 -44.50
C MET A 46 37.23 -38.39 -45.17
N PRO A 47 37.19 -39.52 -45.91
CA PRO A 47 35.96 -39.95 -46.58
C PRO A 47 34.89 -40.26 -45.55
N ALA A 48 33.68 -39.75 -45.80
CA ALA A 48 32.49 -40.03 -44.98
C ALA A 48 32.21 -41.52 -45.02
N SER A 49 32.41 -42.19 -43.88
CA SER A 49 31.89 -43.53 -43.69
C SER A 49 30.38 -43.47 -43.65
N PRO A 50 29.63 -44.37 -44.34
CA PRO A 50 28.19 -44.39 -44.27
C PRO A 50 27.76 -44.64 -42.82
N MET A 51 26.80 -43.88 -42.34
CA MET A 51 26.21 -44.08 -40.99
C MET A 51 25.67 -45.50 -40.92
N PRO A 52 26.06 -46.34 -39.93
CA PRO A 52 25.44 -47.62 -39.72
C PRO A 52 24.01 -47.41 -39.25
N VAL A 53 23.06 -47.84 -40.08
CA VAL A 53 21.68 -48.07 -39.70
C VAL A 53 21.65 -49.27 -38.78
N ALA A 54 20.99 -49.13 -37.64
CA ALA A 54 20.61 -50.14 -36.65
C ALA A 54 21.64 -50.48 -35.55
N ASN A 55 21.17 -50.29 -34.34
CA ASN A 55 21.74 -50.56 -33.02
C ASN A 55 22.66 -49.50 -32.41
N SER A 56 22.48 -48.22 -32.74
CA SER A 56 23.07 -47.14 -31.94
C SER A 56 22.29 -46.97 -30.64
N PHE A 57 22.99 -47.06 -29.52
CA PHE A 57 22.49 -46.64 -28.21
C PHE A 57 21.94 -45.24 -28.30
N PRO A 58 20.97 -44.89 -27.43
CA PRO A 58 20.30 -43.61 -27.48
C PRO A 58 21.32 -42.47 -27.34
N SER A 59 21.31 -41.58 -28.31
CA SER A 59 22.06 -40.31 -28.18
C SER A 59 21.26 -39.37 -27.33
N GLY A 60 21.88 -38.86 -26.24
CA GLY A 60 21.35 -37.75 -25.47
C GLY A 60 21.40 -36.46 -26.24
N ARG A 61 20.80 -35.41 -25.74
CA ARG A 61 20.87 -34.05 -26.28
C ARG A 61 21.20 -33.02 -25.22
N LEU A 62 22.12 -32.14 -25.55
CA LEU A 62 22.40 -30.91 -24.83
C LEU A 62 21.74 -29.77 -25.61
N ASN A 63 20.90 -29.01 -24.93
CA ASN A 63 20.33 -27.79 -25.45
C ASN A 63 20.88 -26.62 -24.64
N VAL A 64 21.24 -25.55 -25.32
CA VAL A 64 21.66 -24.27 -24.71
C VAL A 64 20.98 -23.15 -25.48
N GLY A 65 20.49 -22.16 -24.78
CA GLY A 65 19.78 -21.07 -25.43
C GLY A 65 19.81 -19.78 -24.61
N ILE A 66 19.51 -18.71 -25.32
CA ILE A 66 19.31 -17.37 -24.77
C ILE A 66 18.01 -16.86 -25.36
N GLN A 67 17.18 -16.28 -24.50
CA GLN A 67 15.95 -15.63 -24.88
C GLN A 67 15.97 -14.20 -24.35
N PHE A 68 15.57 -13.26 -25.19
CA PHE A 68 15.43 -11.85 -24.85
C PHE A 68 13.96 -11.48 -24.91
N SER A 69 13.45 -10.84 -23.89
CA SER A 69 12.12 -10.25 -23.87
C SER A 69 12.19 -8.78 -23.39
N GLU A 70 11.08 -8.09 -23.46
CA GLU A 70 11.00 -6.69 -23.01
C GLU A 70 11.23 -6.52 -21.51
N GLN A 71 10.95 -7.55 -20.72
CA GLN A 71 11.07 -7.47 -19.28
C GLN A 71 12.37 -8.08 -18.76
N GLN A 72 12.84 -9.18 -19.36
CA GLN A 72 14.01 -9.89 -18.87
C GLN A 72 14.70 -10.69 -19.96
N SER A 73 15.96 -10.98 -19.75
CA SER A 73 16.76 -11.86 -20.59
C SER A 73 17.08 -13.15 -19.84
N GLU A 74 16.83 -14.27 -20.46
CA GLU A 74 17.06 -15.60 -19.88
C GLU A 74 18.12 -16.35 -20.64
N SER A 75 19.02 -17.03 -19.93
CA SER A 75 19.94 -18.03 -20.46
C SER A 75 19.62 -19.37 -19.84
N PHE A 76 19.52 -20.42 -20.63
CA PHE A 76 19.20 -21.74 -20.12
C PHE A 76 20.07 -22.85 -20.70
N GLY A 77 20.20 -23.91 -19.93
CA GLY A 77 20.81 -25.17 -20.35
C GLY A 77 19.94 -26.37 -19.97
N ASP A 78 19.83 -27.32 -20.88
CA ASP A 78 18.98 -28.49 -20.74
C ASP A 78 19.72 -29.72 -21.26
N ILE A 79 19.71 -30.79 -20.52
CA ILE A 79 20.35 -32.07 -20.93
C ILE A 79 19.31 -33.19 -20.88
N LEU A 80 18.93 -33.72 -22.03
CA LEU A 80 18.09 -34.92 -22.09
C LEU A 80 18.98 -36.17 -22.17
N ILE A 81 18.95 -36.98 -21.13
CA ILE A 81 19.76 -38.19 -20.97
C ILE A 81 18.84 -39.40 -21.08
N PRO A 82 18.98 -40.24 -22.14
CA PRO A 82 18.29 -41.52 -22.25
C PRO A 82 18.67 -42.47 -21.13
N LEU A 83 17.70 -42.94 -20.36
CA LEU A 83 17.86 -44.00 -19.35
C LEU A 83 17.60 -45.40 -19.95
N TYR A 84 16.61 -45.47 -20.83
CA TYR A 84 16.23 -46.68 -21.49
C TYR A 84 15.64 -46.36 -22.86
N GLN A 85 16.08 -47.09 -23.88
CA GLN A 85 15.48 -47.05 -25.21
C GLN A 85 15.35 -48.44 -25.79
N ARG A 86 14.15 -48.77 -26.19
CA ARG A 86 13.86 -50.03 -26.89
C ARG A 86 12.96 -49.75 -28.09
N ARG A 87 13.48 -50.01 -29.29
CA ARG A 87 12.79 -49.74 -30.56
C ARG A 87 12.19 -48.31 -30.62
N ASN A 88 10.94 -48.18 -30.20
CA ASN A 88 10.14 -46.97 -30.37
C ASN A 88 9.87 -46.25 -29.02
N THR A 89 10.32 -46.79 -27.89
CA THR A 89 10.08 -46.20 -26.56
C THR A 89 11.37 -45.66 -25.97
N LEU A 90 11.32 -44.45 -25.46
CA LEU A 90 12.39 -43.74 -24.77
C LEU A 90 11.95 -43.42 -23.35
N LEU A 91 12.74 -43.80 -22.35
CA LEU A 91 12.68 -43.23 -21.00
C LEU A 91 13.90 -42.35 -20.82
N PHE A 92 13.72 -41.18 -20.23
CA PHE A 92 14.80 -40.20 -20.08
C PHE A 92 14.74 -39.45 -18.75
N ILE A 93 15.88 -38.89 -18.34
CA ILE A 93 16.01 -37.89 -17.32
C ILE A 93 16.42 -36.59 -17.98
N ASN A 94 15.94 -35.45 -17.45
CA ASN A 94 16.15 -34.15 -18.05
C ASN A 94 16.48 -33.08 -17.00
N PRO A 95 17.75 -32.97 -16.55
CA PRO A 95 18.19 -31.82 -15.75
C PRO A 95 18.22 -30.55 -16.60
N ARG A 96 17.83 -29.46 -16.00
CA ARG A 96 17.78 -28.09 -16.56
C ARG A 96 18.30 -27.08 -15.59
N GLY A 97 18.75 -25.93 -16.10
CA GLY A 97 19.02 -24.75 -15.32
C GLY A 97 18.78 -23.51 -16.16
N SER A 98 18.22 -22.47 -15.54
CA SER A 98 18.08 -21.17 -16.15
C SER A 98 18.57 -20.07 -15.23
N TRP A 99 18.97 -18.96 -15.85
CA TRP A 99 19.50 -17.77 -15.20
C TRP A 99 18.94 -16.55 -15.90
N ASN A 100 18.33 -15.68 -15.15
CA ASN A 100 17.78 -14.44 -15.64
C ASN A 100 18.66 -13.24 -15.26
N ASP A 101 18.51 -12.15 -15.96
CA ASP A 101 19.22 -10.90 -15.71
C ASP A 101 18.72 -10.17 -14.44
N ASP A 102 17.54 -10.52 -13.94
CA ASP A 102 16.95 -10.05 -12.66
C ASP A 102 17.47 -10.81 -11.43
N GLU A 103 18.55 -11.65 -11.60
CA GLU A 103 19.15 -12.51 -10.57
C GLU A 103 18.30 -13.73 -10.17
N SER A 104 17.13 -13.92 -10.73
CA SER A 104 16.36 -15.15 -10.50
C SER A 104 17.03 -16.34 -11.18
N ARG A 105 16.91 -17.51 -10.54
CA ARG A 105 17.55 -18.75 -11.00
C ARG A 105 16.62 -19.91 -10.81
N GLU A 106 16.62 -20.80 -11.79
CA GLU A 106 15.87 -22.02 -11.69
C GLU A 106 16.75 -23.24 -11.95
N CYS A 107 16.48 -24.31 -11.22
CA CYS A 107 17.07 -25.61 -11.42
C CYS A 107 15.96 -26.67 -11.38
N SER A 108 15.87 -27.45 -12.43
CA SER A 108 14.82 -28.46 -12.59
C SER A 108 15.40 -29.84 -12.90
N VAL A 109 14.69 -30.86 -12.50
CA VAL A 109 14.97 -32.23 -12.93
C VAL A 109 13.67 -32.92 -13.35
N GLY A 110 13.66 -33.45 -14.56
CA GLY A 110 12.50 -34.15 -15.14
C GLY A 110 12.77 -35.61 -15.37
N LEU A 111 11.72 -36.40 -15.29
CA LEU A 111 11.64 -37.76 -15.78
C LEU A 111 10.58 -37.84 -16.86
N GLY A 112 10.84 -38.49 -17.97
CA GLY A 112 9.86 -38.59 -19.04
C GLY A 112 9.91 -39.91 -19.80
N ALA A 113 8.81 -40.17 -20.46
CA ALA A 113 8.66 -41.31 -21.38
C ALA A 113 8.06 -40.83 -22.70
N ARG A 114 8.58 -41.30 -23.81
CA ARG A 114 8.05 -41.06 -25.17
C ARG A 114 7.92 -42.37 -25.91
N HIS A 115 6.83 -42.50 -26.68
CA HIS A 115 6.61 -43.65 -27.55
C HIS A 115 6.36 -43.18 -28.98
N LEU A 116 7.12 -43.73 -29.93
CA LEU A 116 7.00 -43.48 -31.36
C LEU A 116 6.09 -44.53 -32.01
N PHE A 117 4.98 -44.10 -32.55
CA PHE A 117 4.14 -44.89 -33.44
C PHE A 117 4.65 -44.78 -34.87
N ALA A 118 5.65 -45.60 -35.21
CA ALA A 118 6.42 -45.46 -36.44
C ALA A 118 5.55 -45.51 -37.73
N GLY A 119 4.49 -46.30 -37.74
CA GLY A 119 3.57 -46.38 -38.88
C GLY A 119 2.67 -45.15 -39.06
N LYS A 120 2.68 -44.20 -38.10
CA LYS A 120 1.87 -42.98 -38.10
C LYS A 120 2.70 -41.69 -38.02
N ASN A 121 4.04 -41.79 -37.96
CA ASN A 121 4.94 -40.66 -37.69
C ASN A 121 4.44 -39.77 -36.56
N MET A 122 4.16 -40.42 -35.40
CA MET A 122 3.59 -39.77 -34.25
C MET A 122 4.32 -40.22 -32.98
N ILE A 123 4.63 -39.29 -32.10
CA ILE A 123 5.19 -39.54 -30.78
C ILE A 123 4.19 -39.04 -29.74
N VAL A 124 3.91 -39.87 -28.73
CA VAL A 124 3.18 -39.48 -27.54
C VAL A 124 4.15 -39.55 -26.37
N GLY A 125 4.16 -38.51 -25.54
CA GLY A 125 5.04 -38.41 -24.39
C GLY A 125 4.32 -37.91 -23.14
N ALA A 126 4.87 -38.29 -22.00
CA ALA A 126 4.51 -37.76 -20.70
C ALA A 126 5.77 -37.47 -19.89
N ASN A 127 5.74 -36.44 -19.07
CA ASN A 127 6.87 -36.07 -18.23
C ASN A 127 6.41 -35.56 -16.88
N LEU A 128 7.30 -35.66 -15.90
CA LEU A 128 7.15 -35.14 -14.54
C LEU A 128 8.42 -34.37 -14.21
N PHE A 129 8.28 -33.16 -13.73
CA PHE A 129 9.39 -32.30 -13.33
C PHE A 129 9.28 -31.91 -11.85
N TYR A 130 10.42 -31.73 -11.23
CA TYR A 130 10.58 -31.05 -9.99
C TYR A 130 11.45 -29.81 -10.23
N ASP A 131 10.89 -28.64 -9.94
CA ASP A 131 11.51 -27.35 -10.18
C ASP A 131 11.82 -26.68 -8.85
N ARG A 132 12.92 -25.96 -8.81
CA ARG A 132 13.31 -25.11 -7.69
C ARG A 132 13.79 -23.79 -8.22
N GLN A 133 13.09 -22.72 -7.85
CA GLN A 133 13.39 -21.36 -8.27
C GLN A 133 13.72 -20.48 -7.07
N ASN A 134 14.75 -19.65 -7.24
CA ASN A 134 15.01 -18.50 -6.38
C ASN A 134 14.45 -17.29 -7.08
N THR A 135 13.53 -16.57 -6.41
CA THR A 135 12.89 -15.36 -6.95
C THR A 135 13.74 -14.12 -6.73
N THR A 136 13.37 -13.02 -7.35
CA THR A 136 14.00 -11.70 -7.17
C THR A 136 13.85 -11.13 -5.76
N LEU A 137 12.94 -11.71 -4.96
CA LEU A 137 12.68 -11.35 -3.57
C LEU A 137 13.42 -12.26 -2.57
N ASP A 138 14.48 -12.95 -3.04
CA ASP A 138 15.30 -13.89 -2.25
C ASP A 138 14.53 -15.08 -1.65
N ASN A 139 13.33 -15.37 -2.17
CA ASN A 139 12.57 -16.53 -1.78
C ASN A 139 12.91 -17.73 -2.67
N THR A 140 12.73 -18.93 -2.13
CA THR A 140 12.92 -20.18 -2.87
C THR A 140 11.61 -20.94 -2.93
N PHE A 141 11.08 -21.20 -4.13
CA PHE A 141 9.88 -22.00 -4.35
C PHE A 141 10.22 -23.33 -5.01
N ASN A 142 9.50 -24.37 -4.59
CA ASN A 142 9.53 -25.69 -5.23
C ASN A 142 8.21 -25.92 -5.96
N GLN A 143 8.27 -26.61 -7.11
CA GLN A 143 7.11 -26.89 -7.94
C GLN A 143 7.18 -28.31 -8.49
N ALA A 144 6.05 -29.00 -8.53
CA ALA A 144 5.87 -30.19 -9.33
C ALA A 144 5.20 -29.82 -10.66
N GLY A 145 5.75 -30.29 -11.77
CA GLY A 145 5.19 -30.08 -13.11
C GLY A 145 4.85 -31.40 -13.78
N LEU A 146 3.68 -31.47 -14.42
CA LEU A 146 3.23 -32.60 -15.22
C LEU A 146 3.07 -32.15 -16.67
N GLY A 147 3.58 -32.90 -17.62
CA GLY A 147 3.45 -32.60 -19.04
C GLY A 147 2.99 -33.75 -19.89
N LEU A 148 2.17 -33.47 -20.89
CA LEU A 148 1.76 -34.38 -21.95
C LEU A 148 2.17 -33.79 -23.30
N GLU A 149 2.67 -34.64 -24.19
CA GLU A 149 3.14 -34.25 -25.52
C GLU A 149 2.55 -35.16 -26.60
N TRP A 150 2.09 -34.54 -27.66
CA TRP A 150 1.76 -35.17 -28.90
C TRP A 150 2.54 -34.51 -30.04
N LEU A 151 3.52 -35.18 -30.59
CA LEU A 151 4.38 -34.67 -31.64
C LEU A 151 4.14 -35.49 -32.90
N SER A 152 3.80 -34.85 -34.01
CA SER A 152 3.67 -35.48 -35.30
C SER A 152 4.52 -34.82 -36.37
N GLU A 153 4.44 -35.27 -37.59
CA GLU A 153 5.15 -34.65 -38.70
C GLU A 153 4.63 -33.22 -38.97
N TRP A 154 3.32 -33.04 -38.79
CA TRP A 154 2.63 -31.81 -39.17
C TRP A 154 2.15 -30.98 -37.98
N VAL A 155 1.68 -31.59 -36.93
CA VAL A 155 1.05 -30.94 -35.78
C VAL A 155 1.69 -31.41 -34.50
N ASP A 156 2.00 -30.50 -33.63
CA ASP A 156 2.45 -30.74 -32.26
C ASP A 156 1.42 -30.16 -31.28
N ALA A 157 1.14 -30.88 -30.20
CA ALA A 157 0.31 -30.40 -29.10
C ALA A 157 0.97 -30.71 -27.76
N ARG A 158 0.85 -29.80 -26.81
CA ARG A 158 1.43 -29.92 -25.47
C ARG A 158 0.47 -29.39 -24.44
N LEU A 159 0.48 -30.01 -23.27
CA LEU A 159 -0.25 -29.59 -22.09
C LEU A 159 0.67 -29.73 -20.88
N ASN A 160 0.85 -28.71 -20.12
CA ASN A 160 1.61 -28.71 -18.88
C ASN A 160 0.75 -28.23 -17.73
N VAL A 161 0.92 -28.81 -16.54
CA VAL A 161 0.28 -28.42 -15.29
C VAL A 161 1.37 -28.16 -14.25
N TYR A 162 1.21 -27.12 -13.47
CA TYR A 162 2.18 -26.63 -12.51
C TYR A 162 1.55 -26.57 -11.11
N LEU A 163 2.22 -27.18 -10.15
CA LEU A 163 1.77 -27.32 -8.76
C LEU A 163 2.91 -26.84 -7.84
N PRO A 164 3.03 -25.53 -7.60
CA PRO A 164 4.05 -24.99 -6.73
C PRO A 164 3.73 -25.21 -5.25
N GLU A 165 4.72 -25.01 -4.41
CA GLU A 165 4.56 -24.91 -2.96
C GLU A 165 3.68 -23.69 -2.63
N GLN A 166 2.52 -23.95 -2.03
CA GLN A 166 1.56 -22.91 -1.65
C GLN A 166 1.78 -22.48 -0.19
N ARG A 167 2.90 -21.80 0.06
CA ARG A 167 3.24 -21.23 1.35
C ARG A 167 3.64 -19.79 1.16
N ASP A 168 3.08 -18.92 2.00
CA ASP A 168 3.47 -17.52 2.04
C ASP A 168 4.90 -17.38 2.58
N LYS A 169 5.72 -16.64 1.86
CA LYS A 169 7.09 -16.32 2.22
C LYS A 169 7.25 -14.83 2.29
N ASN A 170 7.96 -14.35 3.30
CA ASN A 170 8.19 -12.92 3.45
C ASN A 170 8.95 -12.38 2.23
N ALA A 171 8.40 -11.34 1.62
CA ALA A 171 8.96 -10.73 0.41
C ALA A 171 9.69 -9.43 0.72
N ASP A 172 9.06 -8.53 1.49
CA ASP A 172 9.67 -7.26 1.89
C ASP A 172 9.04 -6.77 3.20
N ASP A 173 9.87 -6.11 4.00
CA ASP A 173 9.47 -5.44 5.23
C ASP A 173 9.87 -3.97 5.12
N TYR A 174 8.91 -3.06 5.29
CA TYR A 174 9.22 -1.64 5.28
C TYR A 174 8.42 -0.88 6.34
N VAL A 175 8.92 0.27 6.71
CA VAL A 175 8.32 1.12 7.72
C VAL A 175 7.94 2.46 7.09
N VAL A 176 6.67 2.82 7.22
CA VAL A 176 6.17 4.15 6.86
C VAL A 176 5.99 4.96 8.14
N THR A 177 6.57 6.14 8.19
CA THR A 177 6.40 7.06 9.32
C THR A 177 5.43 8.16 8.92
N THR A 178 4.30 8.25 9.61
CA THR A 178 3.37 9.37 9.48
C THR A 178 3.55 10.31 10.67
N ALA A 179 3.66 11.60 10.42
CA ALA A 179 3.72 12.61 11.47
C ALA A 179 2.48 13.50 11.42
N THR A 180 1.82 13.64 12.56
CA THR A 180 0.68 14.56 12.72
C THR A 180 0.99 15.56 13.81
N THR A 181 0.72 16.84 13.55
CA THR A 181 0.80 17.89 14.58
C THR A 181 -0.56 17.97 15.27
N GLN A 182 -0.55 17.87 16.59
CA GLN A 182 -1.72 18.09 17.44
C GLN A 182 -1.52 19.36 18.22
N GLU A 183 -2.55 20.19 18.28
CA GLU A 183 -2.56 21.41 19.04
C GLU A 183 -3.52 21.24 20.22
N HIS A 184 -3.07 21.68 21.39
CA HIS A 184 -3.88 21.70 22.60
C HIS A 184 -3.88 23.12 23.14
N SER A 185 -5.07 23.73 23.21
CA SER A 185 -5.22 25.07 23.73
C SER A 185 -5.86 25.02 25.12
N GLU A 186 -5.22 25.68 26.07
CA GLU A 186 -5.76 25.92 27.41
C GLU A 186 -6.08 27.41 27.56
N TYR A 187 -7.26 27.67 28.13
CA TYR A 187 -7.73 29.02 28.35
C TYR A 187 -7.79 29.30 29.84
N TRP A 188 -7.24 30.47 30.21
CA TRP A 188 -7.25 30.98 31.57
C TRP A 188 -8.12 32.24 31.61
N TYR A 189 -9.06 32.31 32.54
CA TYR A 189 -10.01 33.42 32.62
C TYR A 189 -9.92 34.10 33.96
N ALA A 190 -9.90 35.42 33.94
CA ALA A 190 -9.99 36.23 35.13
C ALA A 190 -11.03 37.32 34.89
N PRO A 191 -12.26 37.15 35.33
CA PRO A 191 -13.27 38.18 35.24
C PRO A 191 -12.90 39.34 36.17
N ALA A 192 -13.06 40.57 35.68
CA ALA A 192 -12.76 41.79 36.44
C ALA A 192 -13.77 42.88 36.06
N ALA A 193 -14.03 43.78 37.02
CA ALA A 193 -14.75 45.00 36.75
C ALA A 193 -13.82 46.19 36.95
N GLN A 194 -13.93 47.17 36.07
CA GLN A 194 -13.20 48.42 36.14
C GLN A 194 -14.06 49.57 35.59
N GLY A 195 -14.14 50.67 36.32
CA GLY A 195 -14.99 51.76 35.92
C GLY A 195 -16.44 51.30 35.80
N HIS A 196 -17.02 51.46 34.64
CA HIS A 196 -18.40 51.03 34.31
C HIS A 196 -18.45 49.79 33.41
N VAL A 197 -17.38 48.96 33.38
CA VAL A 197 -17.26 47.80 32.48
C VAL A 197 -16.99 46.55 33.31
N ILE A 198 -17.71 45.49 32.99
CA ILE A 198 -17.39 44.12 33.40
C ILE A 198 -16.74 43.47 32.20
N SER A 199 -15.53 43.02 32.35
CA SER A 199 -14.75 42.35 31.31
C SER A 199 -14.15 41.05 31.80
N GLN A 200 -13.63 40.29 30.86
CA GLN A 200 -12.97 39.04 31.11
C GLN A 200 -11.60 39.11 30.44
N TYR A 201 -10.55 38.89 31.21
CA TYR A 201 -9.20 38.70 30.69
C TYR A 201 -8.99 37.21 30.43
N GLY A 202 -8.43 36.86 29.29
CA GLY A 202 -8.08 35.54 28.98
C GLY A 202 -6.68 35.40 28.40
N TYR A 203 -6.07 34.28 28.65
CA TYR A 203 -4.84 33.85 28.03
C TYR A 203 -5.18 32.57 27.28
N GLU A 204 -4.84 32.52 26.02
CA GLU A 204 -4.82 31.27 25.26
C GLU A 204 -3.37 30.78 25.20
N THR A 205 -3.13 29.62 25.77
CA THR A 205 -1.85 28.92 25.64
C THR A 205 -2.07 27.74 24.70
N THR A 206 -1.44 27.78 23.54
CA THR A 206 -1.51 26.68 22.60
C THR A 206 -0.20 25.89 22.62
N ASP A 207 -0.27 24.66 23.06
CA ASP A 207 0.82 23.70 22.96
C ASP A 207 0.66 22.89 21.68
N SER A 208 1.64 22.94 20.79
CA SER A 208 1.69 22.03 19.64
C SER A 208 2.71 20.93 19.84
N TYR A 209 2.33 19.72 19.57
CA TYR A 209 3.22 18.58 19.64
C TYR A 209 3.09 17.68 18.41
N SER A 210 4.21 17.16 17.95
CA SER A 210 4.26 16.23 16.84
C SER A 210 4.16 14.79 17.35
N VAL A 211 3.19 14.09 16.84
CA VAL A 211 3.01 12.65 17.08
C VAL A 211 3.39 11.90 15.82
N SER A 212 4.41 11.07 15.91
CA SER A 212 4.79 10.17 14.82
C SER A 212 4.25 8.77 15.09
N THR A 213 3.67 8.18 14.07
CA THR A 213 3.24 6.80 14.06
C THR A 213 4.09 6.04 13.05
N LEU A 214 4.73 4.97 13.50
CA LEU A 214 5.45 4.05 12.63
C LEU A 214 4.52 2.91 12.26
N HIS A 215 4.28 2.78 10.98
CA HIS A 215 3.48 1.70 10.40
C HIS A 215 4.44 0.69 9.79
N HIS A 216 4.48 -0.52 10.34
CA HIS A 216 5.26 -1.62 9.80
C HIS A 216 4.40 -2.40 8.82
N TYR A 217 4.83 -2.45 7.57
CA TYR A 217 4.19 -3.20 6.51
C TYR A 217 5.02 -4.41 6.14
N GLN A 218 4.34 -5.50 5.89
CA GLN A 218 4.92 -6.74 5.45
C GLN A 218 4.24 -7.21 4.18
N THR A 219 5.04 -7.56 3.18
CA THR A 219 4.59 -8.19 1.94
C THR A 219 4.98 -9.65 1.94
N ALA A 220 4.16 -10.50 1.35
CA ALA A 220 4.45 -11.90 1.17
C ALA A 220 4.42 -12.29 -0.31
N GLU A 221 5.16 -13.33 -0.66
CA GLU A 221 5.20 -13.95 -1.97
C GLU A 221 4.69 -15.39 -1.88
N ARG A 222 3.87 -15.82 -2.83
CA ARG A 222 3.26 -17.16 -2.89
C ARG A 222 3.31 -17.72 -4.29
N GLY A 223 3.49 -19.03 -4.41
CA GLY A 223 3.46 -19.74 -5.69
C GLY A 223 2.05 -19.86 -6.25
N MET A 224 1.90 -19.69 -7.56
CA MET A 224 0.63 -19.80 -8.30
C MET A 224 0.56 -21.14 -9.02
N ASP A 225 -0.47 -21.93 -8.76
CA ASP A 225 -0.75 -23.14 -9.54
C ASP A 225 -1.39 -22.77 -10.88
N GLY A 226 -1.14 -23.61 -11.87
CA GLY A 226 -1.68 -23.30 -13.18
C GLY A 226 -1.42 -24.36 -14.25
N PHE A 227 -1.75 -23.99 -15.46
CA PHE A 227 -1.48 -24.81 -16.63
C PHE A 227 -1.19 -23.96 -17.86
N ASP A 228 -0.52 -24.57 -18.82
CA ASP A 228 -0.41 -24.04 -20.19
C ASP A 228 -0.68 -25.14 -21.21
N ALA A 229 -1.27 -24.73 -22.33
CA ALA A 229 -1.52 -25.60 -23.46
C ALA A 229 -1.07 -24.92 -24.76
N GLU A 230 -0.48 -25.69 -25.64
CA GLU A 230 0.06 -25.22 -26.91
C GLU A 230 -0.25 -26.19 -28.04
N ILE A 231 -0.69 -25.69 -29.19
CA ILE A 231 -0.82 -26.45 -30.43
C ILE A 231 -0.08 -25.70 -31.54
N GLY A 232 0.65 -26.43 -32.36
CA GLY A 232 1.39 -25.84 -33.46
C GLY A 232 1.44 -26.69 -34.69
N SER A 233 1.78 -26.06 -35.80
CA SER A 233 1.84 -26.75 -37.11
C SER A 233 3.08 -26.32 -37.88
N LEU A 234 3.60 -27.26 -38.68
CA LEU A 234 4.65 -27.01 -39.66
C LEU A 234 4.06 -26.16 -40.80
N LEU A 235 4.68 -25.00 -41.05
CA LEU A 235 4.30 -24.12 -42.15
C LEU A 235 4.94 -24.61 -43.45
N ILE A 236 4.14 -24.97 -44.44
CA ILE A 236 4.63 -25.39 -45.73
C ILE A 236 4.82 -24.17 -46.60
N LEU A 237 6.04 -23.60 -46.56
CA LEU A 237 6.46 -22.50 -47.42
C LEU A 237 7.34 -23.03 -48.54
N PRO A 238 6.85 -23.14 -49.79
CA PRO A 238 7.53 -23.83 -50.88
C PRO A 238 8.96 -23.35 -51.13
N PHE A 239 9.21 -22.07 -50.95
CA PHE A 239 10.52 -21.46 -51.20
C PHE A 239 11.50 -21.62 -50.04
N ILE A 240 11.03 -21.90 -48.82
CA ILE A 240 11.86 -21.92 -47.59
C ILE A 240 12.12 -23.37 -47.14
N ARG A 241 11.25 -24.31 -47.46
CA ARG A 241 11.29 -25.72 -46.98
C ARG A 241 12.64 -26.40 -47.24
N ASN A 242 13.37 -26.02 -48.26
CA ASN A 242 14.68 -26.60 -48.54
C ASN A 242 15.81 -26.01 -47.66
N TYR A 243 15.54 -24.91 -46.99
CA TYR A 243 16.50 -24.16 -46.21
C TYR A 243 16.21 -24.16 -44.71
N ALA A 244 14.94 -24.18 -44.34
CA ALA A 244 14.50 -24.15 -42.94
C ALA A 244 13.14 -24.81 -42.74
N ASP A 245 12.96 -25.45 -41.58
CA ASP A 245 11.65 -25.81 -41.07
C ASP A 245 11.12 -24.65 -40.23
N ILE A 246 9.85 -24.29 -40.45
CA ILE A 246 9.19 -23.23 -39.71
C ILE A 246 7.93 -23.81 -39.08
N LYS A 247 7.80 -23.69 -37.75
CA LYS A 247 6.59 -24.12 -37.02
C LYS A 247 5.98 -22.90 -36.33
N ALA A 248 4.68 -22.72 -36.42
CA ALA A 248 3.92 -21.73 -35.68
C ALA A 248 3.06 -22.43 -34.65
N PHE A 249 3.05 -21.88 -33.43
CA PHE A 249 2.33 -22.38 -32.28
C PHE A 249 1.42 -21.27 -31.74
N VAL A 250 0.26 -21.67 -31.27
CA VAL A 250 -0.65 -20.83 -30.49
C VAL A 250 -1.02 -21.58 -29.21
N GLY A 251 -1.21 -20.89 -28.15
CA GLY A 251 -1.50 -21.49 -26.87
C GLY A 251 -2.20 -20.54 -25.92
N LEU A 252 -2.58 -21.08 -24.80
CA LEU A 252 -3.17 -20.36 -23.69
C LEU A 252 -2.52 -20.82 -22.39
N TYR A 253 -2.60 -20.00 -21.38
CA TYR A 253 -2.17 -20.33 -20.03
C TYR A 253 -3.09 -19.70 -19.00
N GLN A 254 -3.13 -20.32 -17.85
CA GLN A 254 -3.84 -19.79 -16.67
C GLN A 254 -3.07 -20.19 -15.42
N TYR A 255 -2.84 -19.20 -14.56
CA TYR A 255 -2.27 -19.37 -13.23
C TYR A 255 -3.23 -18.76 -12.22
N ASN A 256 -3.53 -19.49 -11.16
CA ASN A 256 -4.48 -19.08 -10.14
C ASN A 256 -3.72 -18.46 -8.98
N ALA A 257 -4.14 -17.26 -8.60
CA ALA A 257 -3.71 -16.59 -7.39
C ALA A 257 -4.61 -17.01 -6.21
N GLU A 258 -4.08 -17.04 -5.00
CA GLU A 258 -4.87 -17.29 -3.79
C GLU A 258 -5.52 -16.02 -3.27
N TYR A 259 -4.85 -14.87 -3.40
CA TYR A 259 -5.24 -13.61 -2.79
C TYR A 259 -5.55 -12.52 -3.79
N GLY A 260 -4.98 -12.57 -4.99
CA GLY A 260 -5.14 -11.58 -6.04
C GLY A 260 -5.91 -12.11 -7.24
N ASP A 261 -5.87 -11.35 -8.31
CA ASP A 261 -6.37 -11.78 -9.60
C ASP A 261 -5.39 -12.81 -10.20
N GLY A 262 -5.92 -13.88 -10.76
CA GLY A 262 -5.10 -14.87 -11.45
C GLY A 262 -4.53 -14.30 -12.75
N ILE A 263 -3.53 -14.99 -13.30
CA ILE A 263 -2.94 -14.63 -14.59
C ILE A 263 -3.53 -15.53 -15.64
N SER A 264 -4.23 -14.97 -16.63
CA SER A 264 -4.70 -15.73 -17.79
C SER A 264 -4.32 -15.00 -19.07
N GLY A 265 -3.86 -15.77 -20.06
CA GLY A 265 -3.38 -15.16 -21.26
C GLY A 265 -3.30 -16.11 -22.45
N MET A 266 -2.94 -15.50 -23.57
CA MET A 266 -2.69 -16.20 -24.84
C MET A 266 -1.21 -16.07 -25.20
N LYS A 267 -0.68 -17.08 -25.85
CA LYS A 267 0.70 -17.08 -26.34
C LYS A 267 0.74 -17.54 -27.80
N ALA A 268 1.66 -16.94 -28.56
CA ALA A 268 2.01 -17.41 -29.88
C ALA A 268 3.54 -17.54 -30.00
N ARG A 269 4.00 -18.53 -30.70
CA ARG A 269 5.43 -18.79 -30.87
C ARG A 269 5.72 -19.23 -32.29
N LEU A 270 6.77 -18.66 -32.87
CA LEU A 270 7.34 -19.08 -34.14
C LEU A 270 8.70 -19.72 -33.87
N GLU A 271 8.87 -20.96 -34.32
CA GLU A 271 10.13 -21.68 -34.24
C GLU A 271 10.68 -21.88 -35.67
N ILE A 272 11.84 -21.31 -35.92
CA ILE A 272 12.53 -21.42 -37.22
C ILE A 272 13.78 -22.27 -36.98
N ARG A 273 13.93 -23.34 -37.77
CA ARG A 273 15.08 -24.24 -37.73
C ARG A 273 15.88 -24.16 -39.02
N PRO A 274 16.83 -23.19 -39.13
CA PRO A 274 17.66 -23.03 -40.34
C PRO A 274 18.70 -24.10 -40.49
N LEU A 275 19.14 -24.69 -39.37
CA LEU A 275 20.11 -25.81 -39.35
C LEU A 275 19.59 -26.87 -38.41
N PRO A 276 19.96 -28.17 -38.61
CA PRO A 276 19.51 -29.25 -37.75
C PRO A 276 19.76 -29.05 -36.25
N ALA A 277 20.80 -28.28 -35.90
CA ALA A 277 21.21 -28.02 -34.54
C ALA A 277 20.83 -26.60 -34.02
N VAL A 278 20.25 -25.73 -34.85
CA VAL A 278 19.99 -24.32 -34.47
C VAL A 278 18.52 -24.02 -34.63
N TYR A 279 17.96 -23.40 -33.61
CA TYR A 279 16.59 -22.87 -33.57
C TYR A 279 16.60 -21.38 -33.29
N LEU A 280 15.78 -20.64 -34.00
CA LEU A 280 15.45 -19.26 -33.74
C LEU A 280 13.99 -19.24 -33.26
N ASP A 281 13.76 -18.73 -32.11
CA ASP A 281 12.44 -18.65 -31.50
C ASP A 281 11.98 -17.18 -31.47
N ALA A 282 10.73 -16.91 -31.85
CA ALA A 282 10.08 -15.62 -31.63
C ALA A 282 8.76 -15.89 -30.91
N GLY A 283 8.53 -15.18 -29.83
CA GLY A 283 7.37 -15.36 -28.96
C GLY A 283 6.57 -14.09 -28.81
N TRP A 284 5.29 -14.25 -28.59
CA TRP A 284 4.35 -13.23 -28.19
C TRP A 284 3.44 -13.81 -27.09
N VAL A 285 3.25 -13.02 -26.05
CA VAL A 285 2.40 -13.35 -24.91
C VAL A 285 1.55 -12.13 -24.62
N GLU A 286 0.27 -12.32 -24.39
CA GLU A 286 -0.66 -11.29 -23.98
C GLU A 286 -1.30 -11.67 -22.66
N ASP A 287 -1.18 -10.77 -21.72
CA ASP A 287 -1.77 -10.87 -20.39
C ASP A 287 -2.30 -9.51 -20.01
N GLU A 288 -3.61 -9.39 -19.95
CA GLU A 288 -4.29 -8.12 -19.66
C GLU A 288 -4.24 -7.75 -18.16
N GLU A 289 -3.92 -8.70 -17.29
CA GLU A 289 -4.06 -8.49 -15.84
C GLU A 289 -2.76 -7.98 -15.21
N LEU A 290 -1.62 -8.59 -15.53
CA LEU A 290 -0.36 -8.27 -14.84
C LEU A 290 0.78 -7.81 -15.75
N VAL A 291 0.85 -8.33 -16.94
CA VAL A 291 2.05 -8.21 -17.79
C VAL A 291 1.79 -7.43 -19.07
N GLY A 292 0.58 -7.48 -19.61
CA GLY A 292 0.27 -6.93 -20.93
C GLY A 292 0.95 -7.73 -22.06
N SER A 293 0.90 -7.19 -23.27
CA SER A 293 1.54 -7.81 -24.46
C SER A 293 3.05 -7.74 -24.38
N GLN A 294 3.74 -8.89 -24.53
CA GLN A 294 5.20 -8.99 -24.54
C GLN A 294 5.70 -9.77 -25.74
N TYR A 295 6.87 -9.35 -26.21
CA TYR A 295 7.55 -10.01 -27.30
C TYR A 295 8.87 -10.60 -26.81
N SER A 296 9.24 -11.73 -27.37
CA SER A 296 10.53 -12.37 -27.11
C SER A 296 11.17 -12.87 -28.39
N ILE A 297 12.50 -12.87 -28.41
CA ILE A 297 13.30 -13.52 -29.44
C ILE A 297 14.38 -14.36 -28.78
N GLY A 298 14.62 -15.54 -29.32
CA GLY A 298 15.60 -16.46 -28.75
C GLY A 298 16.43 -17.18 -29.81
N VAL A 299 17.56 -17.66 -29.35
CA VAL A 299 18.43 -18.56 -30.14
C VAL A 299 18.74 -19.77 -29.27
N ARG A 300 18.56 -20.95 -29.84
CA ARG A 300 18.81 -22.21 -29.16
C ARG A 300 19.66 -23.13 -30.05
N ALA A 301 20.70 -23.71 -29.45
CA ALA A 301 21.51 -24.75 -30.09
C ALA A 301 21.23 -26.11 -29.43
N THR A 302 21.08 -27.16 -30.24
CA THR A 302 20.88 -28.51 -29.77
C THR A 302 21.98 -29.42 -30.29
N VAL A 303 22.70 -30.06 -29.38
CA VAL A 303 23.88 -30.87 -29.72
C VAL A 303 23.65 -32.32 -29.26
N PRO A 304 23.60 -33.29 -30.16
CA PRO A 304 23.52 -34.71 -29.78
C PRO A 304 24.83 -35.18 -29.17
N PHE A 305 24.76 -36.05 -28.17
CA PHE A 305 25.91 -36.70 -27.56
C PHE A 305 25.67 -38.19 -27.34
N ASP A 306 26.74 -38.99 -27.43
CA ASP A 306 26.70 -40.44 -27.31
C ASP A 306 27.24 -40.87 -25.92
N LEU A 307 26.35 -41.40 -25.07
CA LEU A 307 26.70 -41.87 -23.73
C LEU A 307 27.65 -43.07 -23.75
N VAL A 308 27.60 -43.93 -24.77
CA VAL A 308 28.49 -45.10 -24.87
C VAL A 308 29.90 -44.66 -25.21
N ARG A 309 30.05 -43.67 -26.08
CA ARG A 309 31.36 -43.06 -26.32
C ARG A 309 31.91 -42.42 -25.05
N LEU A 310 31.06 -41.71 -24.32
CA LEU A 310 31.43 -41.12 -23.04
C LEU A 310 31.90 -42.19 -22.04
N SER A 311 31.15 -43.27 -21.87
CA SER A 311 31.51 -44.38 -20.95
C SER A 311 32.79 -45.09 -21.31
N ARG A 312 33.21 -45.03 -22.60
CA ARG A 312 34.45 -45.60 -23.12
C ARG A 312 35.62 -44.59 -23.14
N GLY A 313 35.43 -43.39 -22.60
CA GLY A 313 36.45 -42.36 -22.62
C GLY A 313 36.71 -41.68 -23.97
N HIS A 314 35.76 -41.86 -24.92
CA HIS A 314 35.84 -41.24 -26.23
C HIS A 314 35.05 -39.92 -26.26
N ASN A 315 35.39 -39.03 -27.25
CA ASN A 315 34.64 -37.81 -27.46
C ASN A 315 33.15 -38.11 -27.72
N PRO A 316 32.24 -37.74 -26.77
CA PRO A 316 30.81 -38.03 -26.89
C PRO A 316 30.14 -37.20 -28.00
N PHE A 317 30.73 -36.09 -28.39
CA PHE A 317 30.23 -35.12 -29.39
C PHE A 317 30.76 -35.40 -30.80
N ALA A 318 31.39 -36.55 -31.02
CA ALA A 318 31.87 -36.90 -32.34
C ALA A 318 30.73 -37.01 -33.35
N GLY A 319 30.75 -36.22 -34.41
CA GLY A 319 29.67 -36.10 -35.40
C GLY A 319 28.59 -35.01 -35.08
N ALA A 320 28.65 -34.37 -33.91
CA ALA A 320 27.71 -33.30 -33.55
C ALA A 320 27.75 -32.10 -34.52
N LEU A 321 28.95 -31.83 -35.07
CA LEU A 321 29.16 -30.76 -36.06
C LEU A 321 28.35 -30.96 -37.37
N ALA A 322 27.91 -32.18 -37.67
CA ALA A 322 27.06 -32.41 -38.82
C ALA A 322 25.71 -31.71 -38.71
N GLY A 323 25.22 -31.46 -37.46
CA GLY A 323 24.01 -30.73 -37.21
C GLY A 323 24.07 -29.24 -37.55
N PHE A 324 25.29 -28.69 -37.74
CA PHE A 324 25.51 -27.28 -38.12
C PHE A 324 25.71 -27.11 -39.63
N LYS A 325 25.54 -28.17 -40.41
CA LYS A 325 25.59 -28.06 -41.88
C LYS A 325 24.18 -27.70 -42.41
N PRO A 326 24.12 -26.87 -43.48
CA PRO A 326 22.85 -26.59 -44.13
C PRO A 326 22.10 -27.83 -44.61
N GLY A 327 20.77 -27.78 -44.51
CA GLY A 327 19.87 -28.83 -44.97
C GLY A 327 19.14 -29.52 -43.83
N VAL A 328 17.91 -29.14 -43.63
CA VAL A 328 16.99 -29.76 -42.65
C VAL A 328 16.24 -30.95 -43.25
N GLY A 329 16.27 -31.10 -44.59
CA GLY A 329 15.70 -32.25 -45.28
C GLY A 329 16.46 -33.54 -44.98
N GLY A 330 15.77 -34.58 -44.52
CA GLY A 330 16.35 -35.89 -44.22
C GLY A 330 16.62 -36.18 -42.74
N ILE A 331 16.22 -35.31 -41.83
CA ILE A 331 16.26 -35.62 -40.41
C ILE A 331 15.21 -36.70 -40.11
N PRO A 332 15.59 -37.89 -39.61
CA PRO A 332 14.61 -38.93 -39.30
C PRO A 332 13.61 -38.45 -38.24
N PHE A 333 12.31 -38.69 -38.45
CA PHE A 333 11.27 -38.34 -37.49
C PHE A 333 11.55 -38.93 -36.08
N ALA A 334 12.13 -40.13 -36.01
CA ALA A 334 12.55 -40.75 -34.76
C ALA A 334 13.53 -39.93 -33.93
N SER A 335 14.29 -38.99 -34.54
CA SER A 335 15.19 -38.09 -33.82
C SER A 335 14.45 -37.12 -32.89
N ARG A 336 13.15 -36.92 -33.09
CA ARG A 336 12.29 -36.13 -32.23
C ARG A 336 12.02 -36.77 -30.87
N LEU A 337 12.29 -38.08 -30.70
CA LEU A 337 12.23 -38.73 -29.38
C LEU A 337 13.11 -38.06 -28.34
N THR A 338 14.22 -37.46 -28.76
CA THR A 338 15.13 -36.74 -27.86
C THR A 338 15.02 -35.19 -28.00
N GLU A 339 13.96 -34.70 -28.62
CA GLU A 339 13.69 -33.26 -28.69
C GLU A 339 13.48 -32.68 -27.30
N MET A 340 13.88 -31.39 -27.09
CA MET A 340 13.69 -30.70 -25.84
C MET A 340 12.23 -30.72 -25.40
N VAL A 341 11.97 -30.97 -24.11
CA VAL A 341 10.62 -30.87 -23.54
C VAL A 341 10.26 -29.38 -23.40
N MET A 342 9.20 -28.94 -24.06
CA MET A 342 8.75 -27.54 -24.03
C MET A 342 7.71 -27.34 -22.94
N ARG A 343 8.03 -26.45 -21.99
CA ARG A 343 7.19 -26.07 -20.85
C ARG A 343 7.60 -24.69 -20.35
N ASP A 344 6.79 -24.04 -19.54
CA ASP A 344 7.22 -22.83 -18.82
C ASP A 344 8.36 -23.22 -17.86
N LEU A 345 9.42 -22.42 -17.89
CA LEU A 345 10.61 -22.66 -17.08
C LEU A 345 10.52 -21.96 -15.72
N HIS A 346 9.50 -21.11 -15.51
CA HIS A 346 9.41 -20.30 -14.32
C HIS A 346 8.30 -20.78 -13.38
N VAL A 347 8.62 -20.81 -12.09
CA VAL A 347 7.61 -20.88 -11.04
C VAL A 347 6.95 -19.51 -10.95
N ARG A 348 5.68 -19.42 -11.32
CA ARG A 348 4.91 -18.18 -11.21
C ARG A 348 4.59 -17.91 -9.77
N THR A 349 4.77 -16.65 -9.34
CA THR A 349 4.47 -16.21 -7.98
C THR A 349 3.62 -14.95 -8.02
N GLU A 350 2.74 -14.83 -7.04
CA GLU A 350 2.04 -13.59 -6.72
C GLU A 350 2.72 -12.89 -5.54
N VAL A 351 2.72 -11.56 -5.56
CA VAL A 351 3.15 -10.73 -4.44
C VAL A 351 1.91 -10.11 -3.82
N LEU A 352 1.69 -10.42 -2.55
CA LEU A 352 0.55 -9.94 -1.79
C LEU A 352 0.65 -8.44 -1.52
N ASP A 353 -0.50 -7.78 -1.46
CA ASP A 353 -0.55 -6.38 -1.02
C ASP A 353 0.03 -6.23 0.38
N PRO A 354 0.72 -5.12 0.65
CA PRO A 354 1.33 -4.88 1.94
C PRO A 354 0.30 -4.87 3.07
N VAL A 355 0.49 -5.71 4.08
CA VAL A 355 -0.33 -5.76 5.27
C VAL A 355 0.37 -5.04 6.42
N GLU A 356 -0.34 -4.14 7.08
CA GLU A 356 0.15 -3.50 8.30
C GLU A 356 0.14 -4.51 9.45
N VAL A 357 1.33 -4.86 9.93
CA VAL A 357 1.51 -5.88 10.99
C VAL A 357 1.50 -5.23 12.37
N VAL A 358 2.11 -4.06 12.50
CA VAL A 358 2.22 -3.30 13.76
C VAL A 358 2.19 -1.81 13.49
N ALA A 359 1.32 -1.09 14.22
CA ALA A 359 1.39 0.37 14.32
C ALA A 359 1.98 0.75 15.67
N ASP A 360 3.22 1.19 15.72
CA ASP A 360 3.87 1.69 16.93
C ASP A 360 3.74 3.22 16.96
N ARG A 361 2.86 3.71 17.84
CA ARG A 361 2.67 5.14 18.03
C ARG A 361 3.72 5.66 19.01
N ARG A 362 4.71 6.37 18.51
CA ARG A 362 5.72 7.04 19.32
C ARG A 362 5.54 8.55 19.30
N MET A 363 5.48 9.17 20.47
CA MET A 363 5.73 10.60 20.59
C MET A 363 7.24 10.80 20.37
N LEU A 364 7.62 11.18 19.15
CA LEU A 364 9.02 11.35 18.79
C LEU A 364 9.62 12.66 19.34
N GLU A 365 8.81 13.69 19.54
CA GLU A 365 9.25 14.92 20.16
C GLU A 365 8.05 15.67 20.73
N LYS A 366 8.08 15.93 22.04
CA LYS A 366 7.35 17.04 22.62
C LYS A 366 8.18 18.29 22.31
N LYS A 367 8.04 18.86 21.14
CA LYS A 367 8.45 20.24 20.97
C LYS A 367 7.38 21.07 21.67
N LEU A 368 7.75 21.61 22.81
CA LEU A 368 7.09 22.80 23.35
C LEU A 368 7.35 23.90 22.34
N PHE A 369 6.46 24.01 21.35
CA PHE A 369 6.48 25.10 20.42
C PHE A 369 5.66 26.23 20.99
N ASP A 370 6.31 27.37 20.99
CA ASP A 370 5.78 28.69 21.20
C ASP A 370 4.41 28.69 21.86
N HIS A 371 4.45 29.01 23.17
CA HIS A 371 3.27 29.45 23.86
C HIS A 371 2.82 30.71 23.16
N ASP A 372 1.93 30.62 22.19
CA ASP A 372 1.22 31.73 21.64
C ASP A 372 0.29 32.24 22.74
N ARG A 373 0.86 33.06 23.62
CA ARG A 373 0.12 33.73 24.65
C ARG A 373 -0.65 34.87 23.98
N ARG A 374 -1.93 34.65 23.79
CA ARG A 374 -2.84 35.71 23.36
C ARG A 374 -3.57 36.23 24.56
N ASP A 375 -3.19 37.46 24.99
CA ASP A 375 -3.97 38.20 25.95
C ASP A 375 -5.18 38.76 25.20
N PHE A 376 -6.37 38.45 25.66
CA PHE A 376 -7.59 39.03 25.11
C PHE A 376 -8.45 39.60 26.24
N ILE A 377 -9.23 40.65 25.90
CA ILE A 377 -10.19 41.27 26.78
C ILE A 377 -11.55 41.17 26.09
N GLU A 378 -12.47 40.47 26.73
CA GLU A 378 -13.85 40.42 26.28
C GLU A 378 -14.75 41.21 27.24
N ILE A 379 -15.55 42.09 26.68
CA ILE A 379 -16.52 42.88 27.46
C ILE A 379 -17.75 42.00 27.66
N ILE A 380 -18.06 41.74 28.93
CA ILE A 380 -19.28 41.02 29.33
C ILE A 380 -20.45 41.99 29.40
N ALA A 381 -20.24 43.15 30.01
CA ALA A 381 -21.22 44.23 30.07
C ALA A 381 -20.53 45.59 30.10
N SER A 382 -21.09 46.58 29.41
CA SER A 382 -20.67 47.97 29.42
C SER A 382 -21.76 48.84 30.03
N ASP A 383 -21.38 50.06 30.39
CA ASP A 383 -22.27 51.06 30.99
C ASP A 383 -23.01 50.52 32.23
N VAL A 384 -22.29 49.71 33.03
CA VAL A 384 -22.79 49.13 34.26
C VAL A 384 -22.66 50.16 35.41
N THR A 385 -23.71 50.35 36.16
CA THR A 385 -23.66 51.09 37.41
C THR A 385 -23.57 50.11 38.58
N PHE A 386 -22.55 50.28 39.40
CA PHE A 386 -22.30 49.38 40.53
C PHE A 386 -22.88 49.93 41.84
N VAL A 387 -23.43 49.01 42.63
CA VAL A 387 -23.93 49.24 43.98
C VAL A 387 -23.25 48.28 44.93
N ASP A 388 -22.70 48.81 46.02
CA ASP A 388 -22.09 48.06 47.10
C ASP A 388 -22.33 48.79 48.44
N GLY A 389 -23.14 48.16 49.30
CA GLY A 389 -23.49 48.73 50.62
C GLY A 389 -22.28 48.92 51.55
N ASP A 390 -21.21 48.16 51.28
CA ASP A 390 -19.97 48.22 52.07
C ASP A 390 -18.91 49.17 51.46
N ASN A 391 -19.29 50.03 50.51
CA ASN A 391 -18.36 50.98 49.91
C ASN A 391 -17.73 51.89 50.97
N VAL A 392 -16.39 51.82 51.03
CA VAL A 392 -15.55 52.61 51.95
C VAL A 392 -14.71 53.71 51.27
N SER A 393 -14.85 53.86 49.94
CA SER A 393 -14.05 54.80 49.13
C SER A 393 -14.31 56.25 49.48
N GLY A 394 -15.43 56.56 50.08
CA GLY A 394 -15.85 57.96 50.37
C GLY A 394 -16.41 58.70 49.17
N LEU A 395 -16.43 58.06 47.99
CA LEU A 395 -17.01 58.54 46.76
C LEU A 395 -18.11 57.58 46.28
N GLU A 396 -19.13 58.15 45.64
CA GLU A 396 -20.25 57.36 45.07
C GLU A 396 -20.55 57.91 43.67
N ASN A 397 -19.98 57.31 42.67
CA ASN A 397 -20.19 57.68 41.26
C ASN A 397 -20.67 56.49 40.40
N GLY A 398 -20.89 55.32 41.00
CA GLY A 398 -21.40 54.13 40.36
C GLY A 398 -20.39 53.36 39.55
N THR A 399 -19.09 53.67 39.63
CA THR A 399 -18.03 52.80 39.11
C THR A 399 -17.77 51.67 40.05
N TRP A 400 -17.05 50.63 39.56
CA TRP A 400 -16.66 49.47 40.37
C TRP A 400 -15.84 49.87 41.59
N GLU A 401 -14.96 50.85 41.45
CA GLU A 401 -14.09 51.34 42.51
C GLU A 401 -14.81 52.27 43.50
N ASN A 402 -15.89 52.90 43.04
CA ASN A 402 -16.67 53.90 43.83
C ASN A 402 -18.19 53.67 43.64
N PRO A 403 -18.70 52.50 44.03
CA PRO A 403 -20.10 52.08 43.82
C PRO A 403 -21.03 52.97 44.71
N PHE A 404 -22.28 53.04 44.31
CA PHE A 404 -23.30 53.64 45.20
C PHE A 404 -23.55 52.66 46.37
N ARG A 405 -23.76 53.28 47.57
CA ARG A 405 -24.11 52.49 48.77
C ARG A 405 -25.58 52.05 48.81
N GLN A 406 -26.41 52.78 48.11
CA GLN A 406 -27.85 52.57 48.08
C GLN A 406 -28.31 52.17 46.71
N MET A 407 -29.22 51.20 46.66
CA MET A 407 -29.74 50.69 45.40
C MET A 407 -30.54 51.78 44.65
N ASN A 408 -31.38 52.53 45.36
CA ASN A 408 -32.11 53.65 44.75
C ASN A 408 -31.16 54.67 44.12
N ALA A 409 -30.03 54.97 44.75
CA ALA A 409 -29.04 55.91 44.18
C ALA A 409 -28.46 55.29 42.89
N GLY A 410 -28.12 54.04 42.92
CA GLY A 410 -27.65 53.31 41.71
C GLY A 410 -28.68 53.31 40.59
N VAL A 411 -29.94 53.06 40.90
CA VAL A 411 -31.05 53.02 39.91
C VAL A 411 -31.30 54.41 39.32
N GLN A 412 -31.30 55.44 40.13
CA GLN A 412 -31.56 56.80 39.67
C GLN A 412 -30.42 57.38 38.82
N ASN A 413 -29.17 57.06 39.17
CA ASN A 413 -27.98 57.58 38.51
C ASN A 413 -27.35 56.58 37.54
N ALA A 414 -28.07 55.48 37.15
CA ALA A 414 -27.56 54.50 36.23
C ALA A 414 -27.23 55.15 34.88
N ILE A 415 -26.00 55.00 34.44
CA ILE A 415 -25.49 55.50 33.16
C ILE A 415 -25.99 54.70 31.97
N GLY A 416 -26.22 53.41 32.15
CA GLY A 416 -26.76 52.49 31.12
C GLY A 416 -28.06 51.84 31.59
N SER A 417 -28.31 50.66 31.01
CA SER A 417 -29.49 49.85 31.31
C SER A 417 -29.24 48.80 32.40
N MET A 418 -28.03 48.73 32.99
CA MET A 418 -27.70 47.72 33.99
C MET A 418 -27.20 48.34 35.30
N VAL A 419 -27.79 47.91 36.38
CA VAL A 419 -27.31 48.14 37.76
C VAL A 419 -26.91 46.81 38.35
N TYR A 420 -25.62 46.68 38.67
CA TYR A 420 -25.07 45.48 39.31
C TYR A 420 -24.93 45.71 40.81
N VAL A 421 -25.50 44.82 41.61
CA VAL A 421 -25.53 44.98 43.08
C VAL A 421 -24.69 43.87 43.71
N SER A 422 -23.66 44.26 44.44
CA SER A 422 -22.84 43.36 45.25
C SER A 422 -23.52 43.00 46.56
N PRO A 423 -23.18 41.87 47.18
CA PRO A 423 -23.62 41.55 48.52
C PRO A 423 -22.99 42.53 49.51
N ALA A 424 -23.69 42.91 50.54
CA ALA A 424 -23.15 43.75 51.61
C ALA A 424 -23.20 42.99 52.97
N ALA A 425 -22.46 43.47 53.96
CA ALA A 425 -22.45 42.88 55.32
C ALA A 425 -23.80 42.85 55.98
N GLY A 426 -24.72 43.74 55.57
CA GLY A 426 -26.08 43.79 56.01
C GLY A 426 -27.07 43.95 54.86
N PRO A 427 -28.37 43.77 55.11
CA PRO A 427 -29.38 43.99 54.09
C PRO A 427 -29.48 45.41 53.63
N TYR A 428 -29.75 45.63 52.36
CA TYR A 428 -30.15 46.93 51.83
C TYR A 428 -31.55 47.25 52.33
N LEU A 429 -31.62 48.26 53.20
CA LEU A 429 -32.88 48.68 53.85
C LEU A 429 -33.61 49.68 52.99
N GLU A 430 -34.19 49.26 51.86
CA GLU A 430 -34.72 50.13 50.84
C GLU A 430 -35.99 49.62 50.19
N ASN A 431 -36.88 50.51 49.78
CA ASN A 431 -37.92 50.20 48.80
C ASN A 431 -37.40 50.73 47.44
N VAL A 432 -37.06 49.80 46.56
CA VAL A 432 -36.40 50.11 45.28
C VAL A 432 -37.45 50.37 44.21
N VAL A 433 -37.37 51.55 43.55
CA VAL A 433 -38.28 51.89 42.46
C VAL A 433 -37.51 51.88 41.16
N LEU A 434 -37.80 50.92 40.27
CA LEU A 434 -37.11 50.75 39.00
C LEU A 434 -37.61 51.82 38.00
N ARG A 435 -36.73 52.21 37.08
CA ARG A 435 -37.06 52.96 35.88
C ARG A 435 -37.18 52.03 34.66
N GLN A 436 -37.93 52.45 33.68
CA GLN A 436 -38.11 51.69 32.44
C GLN A 436 -36.78 51.27 31.79
N GLY A 437 -36.75 50.07 31.27
CA GLY A 437 -35.59 49.52 30.50
C GLY A 437 -34.40 49.12 31.36
N LEU A 438 -34.53 49.03 32.68
CA LEU A 438 -33.42 48.74 33.58
C LEU A 438 -33.34 47.26 33.92
N THR A 439 -32.12 46.75 33.86
CA THR A 439 -31.76 45.43 34.43
C THR A 439 -31.14 45.64 35.81
N LEU A 440 -31.79 45.19 36.83
CA LEU A 440 -31.28 45.12 38.21
C LEU A 440 -30.70 43.72 38.42
N TRP A 441 -29.40 43.63 38.51
CA TRP A 441 -28.68 42.35 38.59
C TRP A 441 -27.94 42.24 39.93
N GLY A 442 -28.37 41.28 40.74
CA GLY A 442 -27.69 40.94 41.99
C GLY A 442 -26.61 39.89 41.77
N SER A 443 -25.53 39.98 42.53
CA SER A 443 -24.41 39.04 42.45
C SER A 443 -24.74 37.60 42.78
N GLY A 444 -25.91 37.31 43.29
CA GLY A 444 -26.38 35.91 43.57
C GLY A 444 -26.48 35.08 42.29
N VAL A 445 -26.61 35.69 41.13
CA VAL A 445 -26.58 35.03 39.83
C VAL A 445 -25.36 35.49 39.05
N PRO A 446 -24.43 34.60 38.73
CA PRO A 446 -23.27 34.96 37.94
C PRO A 446 -23.65 35.51 36.57
N LEU A 447 -23.05 36.62 36.16
CA LEU A 447 -23.20 37.21 34.83
C LEU A 447 -22.29 36.41 33.87
N GLN A 448 -22.91 35.67 32.96
CA GLN A 448 -22.20 34.79 32.05
C GLN A 448 -21.48 35.56 30.96
N GLY A 449 -20.19 35.29 30.82
CA GLY A 449 -19.40 35.69 29.68
C GLY A 449 -19.09 34.50 28.78
N PRO A 450 -18.48 34.70 27.61
CA PRO A 450 -18.15 33.63 26.69
C PRO A 450 -17.27 32.52 27.30
N HIS A 451 -16.41 32.88 28.23
CA HIS A 451 -15.41 31.94 28.78
C HIS A 451 -15.40 31.89 30.31
N GLY A 452 -16.48 32.28 30.95
CA GLY A 452 -16.60 32.27 32.40
C GLY A 452 -17.62 33.30 32.90
N ALA A 453 -17.73 33.43 34.16
CA ALA A 453 -18.79 34.22 34.74
C ALA A 453 -18.23 35.25 35.74
N PHE A 454 -18.79 36.45 35.75
CA PHE A 454 -18.54 37.47 36.73
C PHE A 454 -19.59 37.43 37.85
N GLY A 455 -19.15 37.58 39.08
CA GLY A 455 -20.01 37.56 40.26
C GLY A 455 -19.95 36.23 41.01
N GLY A 456 -20.58 36.23 42.15
CA GLY A 456 -20.57 35.14 43.08
C GLY A 456 -21.92 34.41 43.17
N THR A 457 -22.02 33.54 44.15
CA THR A 457 -23.25 32.84 44.52
C THR A 457 -23.92 33.44 45.77
N VAL A 458 -23.47 34.64 46.21
CA VAL A 458 -24.02 35.31 47.38
C VAL A 458 -25.04 36.31 46.91
N TYR A 459 -26.27 36.13 47.38
CA TYR A 459 -27.41 36.95 47.03
C TYR A 459 -27.41 38.24 47.88
N PRO A 460 -27.42 39.43 47.28
CA PRO A 460 -27.68 40.68 48.01
C PRO A 460 -29.07 40.63 48.65
N VAL A 461 -29.15 40.88 49.94
CA VAL A 461 -30.41 40.87 50.68
C VAL A 461 -31.03 42.24 50.64
N VAL A 462 -32.26 42.33 50.17
CA VAL A 462 -33.01 43.60 50.13
C VAL A 462 -34.22 43.48 51.05
N ASN A 463 -34.29 44.43 52.02
CA ASN A 463 -35.36 44.47 53.00
C ASN A 463 -36.13 45.76 52.88
N GLY A 464 -37.42 45.73 52.55
CA GLY A 464 -38.24 46.90 52.31
C GLY A 464 -38.71 47.61 53.58
N GLY A 465 -38.29 47.21 54.76
CA GLY A 465 -38.62 47.93 56.01
C GLY A 465 -40.12 47.90 56.37
N GLY A 466 -40.95 47.18 55.67
CA GLY A 466 -42.38 46.97 55.98
C GLY A 466 -43.29 48.17 55.62
N LYS A 467 -42.80 49.15 54.87
CA LYS A 467 -43.56 50.36 54.52
C LYS A 467 -44.01 50.46 53.06
N GLY A 468 -43.91 49.40 52.34
CA GLY A 468 -44.28 49.30 50.89
C GLY A 468 -43.64 48.12 50.24
N PRO A 469 -43.80 47.93 48.90
CA PRO A 469 -43.14 46.87 48.17
C PRO A 469 -41.62 46.98 48.23
N VAL A 470 -40.91 45.87 48.30
CA VAL A 470 -39.46 45.85 48.30
C VAL A 470 -38.93 46.38 46.95
N ILE A 471 -39.54 45.90 45.86
CA ILE A 471 -39.23 46.39 44.50
C ILE A 471 -40.52 46.82 43.82
N THR A 472 -40.55 48.05 43.27
CA THR A 472 -41.60 48.52 42.36
C THR A 472 -41.07 48.47 40.94
N LEU A 473 -41.80 47.78 40.07
CA LEU A 473 -41.42 47.57 38.69
C LEU A 473 -41.83 48.68 37.74
N ALA A 474 -41.13 48.83 36.65
CA ALA A 474 -41.52 49.65 35.51
C ALA A 474 -41.57 48.75 34.24
N ASN A 475 -41.87 49.34 33.09
CA ASN A 475 -41.87 48.61 31.84
C ASN A 475 -40.44 48.18 31.41
N ASP A 476 -40.33 47.03 30.75
CA ASP A 476 -39.10 46.53 30.14
C ASP A 476 -37.97 46.33 31.16
N VAL A 477 -38.27 45.91 32.37
CA VAL A 477 -37.30 45.68 33.44
C VAL A 477 -36.99 44.22 33.66
N ARG A 478 -35.74 43.97 34.09
CA ARG A 478 -35.31 42.64 34.55
C ARG A 478 -34.77 42.75 35.98
N VAL A 479 -35.21 41.81 36.84
CA VAL A 479 -34.70 41.67 38.22
C VAL A 479 -34.26 40.23 38.43
N THR A 480 -32.99 40.06 38.82
CA THR A 480 -32.40 38.72 39.01
C THR A 480 -31.32 38.75 40.07
N GLY A 481 -31.14 37.67 40.83
CA GLY A 481 -30.01 37.46 41.74
C GLY A 481 -30.12 38.08 43.11
N PHE A 482 -31.30 38.27 43.67
CA PHE A 482 -31.53 38.90 44.99
C PHE A 482 -32.22 37.94 45.96
N GLU A 483 -31.99 38.12 47.24
CA GLU A 483 -32.84 37.68 48.30
C GLU A 483 -33.73 38.85 48.75
N LEU A 484 -35.03 38.74 48.49
CA LEU A 484 -36.00 39.79 48.79
C LEU A 484 -36.77 39.45 50.05
N VAL A 485 -36.63 40.29 51.08
CA VAL A 485 -37.21 40.04 52.41
C VAL A 485 -38.21 41.13 52.80
N GLN A 486 -39.40 40.72 53.18
CA GLN A 486 -40.38 41.58 53.82
C GLN A 486 -40.44 41.23 55.33
N PRO A 487 -40.18 42.19 56.23
CA PRO A 487 -40.16 41.90 57.68
C PRO A 487 -41.52 41.42 58.18
N ALA A 488 -41.46 40.52 59.13
CA ALA A 488 -42.66 40.06 59.79
C ALA A 488 -43.34 41.22 60.53
N GLY A 489 -44.65 41.45 60.29
CA GLY A 489 -45.37 42.55 60.84
C GLY A 489 -45.52 43.79 59.95
N SER A 490 -45.08 43.68 58.68
CA SER A 490 -45.38 44.69 57.66
C SER A 490 -46.90 44.81 57.47
N LEU A 491 -47.35 46.05 57.07
CA LEU A 491 -48.77 46.21 56.74
C LEU A 491 -49.26 45.12 55.83
N LEU A 492 -50.39 44.51 56.22
CA LEU A 492 -50.91 43.25 55.62
C LEU A 492 -51.15 43.23 54.10
N SER A 493 -50.78 44.29 53.36
CA SER A 493 -51.02 44.46 51.94
C SER A 493 -49.79 44.84 51.11
N SER A 494 -48.58 44.87 51.69
CA SER A 494 -47.39 45.27 50.91
C SER A 494 -46.78 44.05 50.24
N PRO A 495 -46.85 43.90 48.90
CA PRO A 495 -46.19 42.84 48.18
C PRO A 495 -44.65 42.99 48.22
N VAL A 496 -43.95 41.88 48.07
CA VAL A 496 -42.46 41.94 47.92
C VAL A 496 -42.11 42.64 46.61
N ILE A 497 -42.81 42.31 45.55
CA ILE A 497 -42.63 42.94 44.23
C ILE A 497 -44.00 43.45 43.76
N LEU A 498 -44.07 44.73 43.37
CA LEU A 498 -45.26 45.39 42.83
C LEU A 498 -45.03 45.82 41.38
N GLY A 499 -45.91 45.39 40.49
CA GLY A 499 -45.99 45.89 39.11
C GLY A 499 -47.45 46.19 38.77
N GLU A 500 -47.79 47.46 38.51
CA GLU A 500 -49.12 47.86 38.08
C GLU A 500 -49.02 48.39 36.64
N ASP A 501 -49.79 47.84 35.74
CA ASP A 501 -49.86 48.22 34.33
C ASP A 501 -48.49 48.20 33.62
N VAL A 502 -47.63 47.22 33.98
CA VAL A 502 -46.30 47.08 33.41
C VAL A 502 -46.21 45.95 32.44
N SER A 503 -45.36 46.07 31.40
CA SER A 503 -45.08 45.06 30.38
C SER A 503 -43.57 44.86 30.20
N GLY A 504 -43.17 43.76 29.55
CA GLY A 504 -41.76 43.48 29.28
C GLY A 504 -40.94 43.11 30.52
N VAL A 505 -41.56 42.62 31.58
CA VAL A 505 -40.93 42.36 32.88
C VAL A 505 -40.37 40.91 32.92
N THR A 506 -39.13 40.78 33.39
CA THR A 506 -38.50 39.48 33.68
C THR A 506 -38.03 39.45 35.13
N ILE A 507 -38.51 38.47 35.89
CA ILE A 507 -38.09 38.20 37.26
C ILE A 507 -37.59 36.78 37.32
N SER A 508 -36.34 36.55 37.70
CA SER A 508 -35.75 35.25 37.73
C SER A 508 -34.70 35.09 38.82
N GLN A 509 -34.61 33.91 39.40
CA GLN A 509 -33.53 33.57 40.34
C GLN A 509 -33.40 34.54 41.54
N ASN A 510 -34.49 34.89 42.13
CA ASN A 510 -34.56 35.76 43.33
C ASN A 510 -35.11 34.95 44.49
#